data_440d578b9b5a37011c505e40f58cac2e
#
_entry.id   440d578b9b5a37011c505e40f58cac2e
#
_cell.length_a   1.000
_cell.length_b   1.000
_cell.length_c   1.000
_cell.angle_alpha   90.00
_cell.angle_beta   90.00
_cell.angle_gamma   90.00
#
_symmetry.space_group_name_H-M   'P 1'
#
loop_
_entity.id
_entity.type
_entity.pdbx_description
1 polymer ?
#
loop_
_entity_poly.entity_id
_entity_poly.type
_entity_poly.pdbx_seq_one_letter_code
_entity_poly.pdbx_strand_id
1 'polypeptide(L)'
;MYRRVIKPVLFSLTIEQAHHAVLLLLRIIGLIPGGRWLLRKCYAVEHPALEREVFGIRFANPIGLAAGFDHNGEAFRELAALGFGFVEVGTVTPRPQAGNPRPRVFRLPKDNAIINRIGLANRGLEATIRHLRRPHDGVIVGCNIGKNTSTPAENAPADYLKLFRSLYQYADYFTVNISCDNACREGTTHTREHILQILNPLFDFRRGQNQFRPIMLKISPDMSDEVIDQITDVLLETPLDGIVATNGTHSRGGLHTSRTTLEKIGSGRLSGAPLTHRAVAVSYTHLRAHE
;
A
#
# COMPACT_ATOMS: atom_id res chain seq x y z
N MET A 1 19.21 21.38 -1.77
CA MET A 1 19.92 20.31 -1.05
C MET A 1 19.59 18.93 -1.63
N TYR A 2 18.30 18.48 -1.68
CA TYR A 2 17.93 17.14 -2.16
C TYR A 2 18.50 16.81 -3.56
N ARG A 3 18.20 17.64 -4.59
CA ARG A 3 18.61 17.36 -5.99
C ARG A 3 20.13 17.32 -6.19
N ARG A 4 20.91 18.09 -5.41
CA ARG A 4 22.36 18.24 -5.62
C ARG A 4 23.22 17.33 -4.76
N VAL A 5 22.71 16.87 -3.61
CA VAL A 5 23.48 16.08 -2.63
C VAL A 5 22.82 14.73 -2.37
N ILE A 6 21.59 14.72 -1.87
CA ILE A 6 20.91 13.48 -1.41
C ILE A 6 20.61 12.56 -2.58
N LYS A 7 20.03 13.09 -3.66
CA LYS A 7 19.64 12.29 -4.83
C LYS A 7 20.85 11.58 -5.48
N PRO A 8 21.99 12.21 -5.78
CA PRO A 8 23.15 11.51 -6.32
C PRO A 8 23.65 10.36 -5.43
N VAL A 9 23.71 10.57 -4.11
CA VAL A 9 24.12 9.54 -3.15
C VAL A 9 23.14 8.37 -3.15
N LEU A 10 21.83 8.64 -3.08
CA LEU A 10 20.82 7.57 -3.13
C LEU A 10 20.79 6.85 -4.48
N PHE A 11 21.14 7.53 -5.57
CA PHE A 11 21.14 6.94 -6.90
C PHE A 11 22.42 6.14 -7.22
N SER A 12 23.49 6.30 -6.46
CA SER A 12 24.67 5.40 -6.54
C SER A 12 24.43 4.04 -5.90
N LEU A 13 23.38 3.92 -5.06
CA LEU A 13 22.95 2.67 -4.44
C LEU A 13 21.88 1.97 -5.28
N THR A 14 21.76 0.65 -5.12
CA THR A 14 20.55 -0.06 -5.61
C THR A 14 19.31 0.49 -4.89
N ILE A 15 18.13 0.33 -5.50
CA ILE A 15 16.89 0.87 -4.89
C ILE A 15 16.65 0.26 -3.50
N GLU A 16 16.85 -1.05 -3.35
CA GLU A 16 16.65 -1.71 -2.06
C GLU A 16 17.66 -1.27 -1.00
N GLN A 17 18.93 -1.04 -1.38
CA GLN A 17 19.92 -0.47 -0.47
C GLN A 17 19.56 0.95 -0.05
N ALA A 18 19.17 1.80 -1.01
CA ALA A 18 18.73 3.17 -0.72
C ALA A 18 17.48 3.17 0.20
N HIS A 19 16.52 2.32 -0.05
CA HIS A 19 15.32 2.16 0.78
C HIS A 19 15.68 1.74 2.23
N HIS A 20 16.51 0.71 2.38
CA HIS A 20 16.94 0.27 3.71
C HIS A 20 17.75 1.36 4.45
N ALA A 21 18.63 2.07 3.73
CA ALA A 21 19.41 3.16 4.32
C ALA A 21 18.51 4.30 4.81
N VAL A 22 17.47 4.66 4.03
CA VAL A 22 16.51 5.70 4.44
C VAL A 22 15.69 5.26 5.65
N LEU A 23 15.18 4.03 5.67
CA LEU A 23 14.42 3.51 6.83
C LEU A 23 15.30 3.45 8.08
N LEU A 24 16.56 2.99 7.94
CA LEU A 24 17.50 2.95 9.06
C LEU A 24 17.78 4.34 9.59
N LEU A 25 18.07 5.31 8.73
CA LEU A 25 18.31 6.70 9.10
C LEU A 25 17.11 7.30 9.84
N LEU A 26 15.90 7.11 9.33
CA LEU A 26 14.67 7.59 9.97
C LEU A 26 14.52 6.99 11.36
N ARG A 27 14.74 5.68 11.51
CA ARG A 27 14.69 5.01 12.81
C ARG A 27 15.71 5.55 13.79
N ILE A 28 16.95 5.81 13.33
CA ILE A 28 18.01 6.44 14.17
C ILE A 28 17.54 7.82 14.62
N ILE A 29 17.03 8.66 13.71
CA ILE A 29 16.48 9.98 14.05
C ILE A 29 15.34 9.85 15.06
N GLY A 30 14.47 8.85 14.91
CA GLY A 30 13.38 8.58 15.83
C GLY A 30 13.80 8.18 17.25
N LEU A 31 15.02 7.66 17.43
CA LEU A 31 15.61 7.34 18.74
C LEU A 31 16.19 8.58 19.44
N ILE A 32 16.50 9.64 18.69
CA ILE A 32 17.06 10.88 19.26
C ILE A 32 15.92 11.69 19.88
N PRO A 33 16.01 12.11 21.15
CA PRO A 33 15.05 13.01 21.75
C PRO A 33 14.85 14.27 20.88
N GLY A 34 13.59 14.57 20.54
CA GLY A 34 13.27 15.71 19.65
C GLY A 34 13.46 15.45 18.16
N GLY A 35 14.01 14.30 17.74
CA GLY A 35 14.29 14.01 16.33
C GLY A 35 13.03 14.03 15.46
N ARG A 36 11.94 13.38 15.91
CA ARG A 36 10.65 13.42 15.19
C ARG A 36 10.02 14.83 15.17
N TRP A 37 10.16 15.58 16.26
CA TRP A 37 9.69 16.97 16.30
C TRP A 37 10.44 17.82 15.27
N LEU A 38 11.75 17.66 15.14
CA LEU A 38 12.57 18.36 14.15
C LEU A 38 12.16 18.01 12.72
N LEU A 39 11.92 16.71 12.42
CA LEU A 39 11.42 16.28 11.12
C LEU A 39 10.07 16.95 10.82
N ARG A 40 9.14 16.91 11.78
CA ARG A 40 7.82 17.54 11.63
C ARG A 40 7.94 19.05 11.36
N LYS A 41 8.78 19.74 12.10
CA LYS A 41 9.01 21.19 11.92
C LYS A 41 9.60 21.53 10.55
N CYS A 42 10.42 20.63 9.97
CA CYS A 42 11.05 20.86 8.67
C CYS A 42 10.14 20.50 7.47
N TYR A 43 9.24 19.52 7.61
CA TYR A 43 8.55 18.92 6.49
C TYR A 43 7.02 18.96 6.57
N ALA A 44 6.43 18.98 7.78
CA ALA A 44 4.99 19.01 7.91
C ALA A 44 4.42 20.37 7.51
N VAL A 45 3.35 20.34 6.72
CA VAL A 45 2.54 21.50 6.38
C VAL A 45 1.21 21.35 7.09
N GLU A 46 0.96 22.22 8.04
CA GLU A 46 -0.29 22.24 8.82
C GLU A 46 -1.13 23.44 8.35
N HIS A 47 -2.29 23.15 7.80
CA HIS A 47 -3.23 24.18 7.36
C HIS A 47 -4.66 23.63 7.42
N PRO A 48 -5.63 24.37 8.02
CA PRO A 48 -7.01 23.88 8.19
C PRO A 48 -7.68 23.46 6.85
N ALA A 49 -7.36 24.14 5.76
CA ALA A 49 -7.89 23.81 4.44
C ALA A 49 -7.41 22.43 3.88
N LEU A 50 -6.37 21.85 4.48
CA LEU A 50 -5.88 20.51 4.10
C LEU A 50 -6.58 19.40 4.90
N GLU A 51 -7.19 19.73 6.04
CA GLU A 51 -7.85 18.74 6.86
C GLU A 51 -9.05 18.13 6.13
N ARG A 52 -9.20 16.83 6.27
CA ARG A 52 -10.33 16.07 5.73
C ARG A 52 -10.82 15.09 6.79
N GLU A 53 -12.12 14.92 6.84
CA GLU A 53 -12.75 13.86 7.62
C GLU A 53 -13.37 12.84 6.66
N VAL A 54 -12.92 11.60 6.75
CA VAL A 54 -13.39 10.51 5.90
C VAL A 54 -13.57 9.27 6.78
N PHE A 55 -14.71 8.61 6.70
CA PHE A 55 -15.06 7.43 7.51
C PHE A 55 -15.03 7.69 9.04
N GLY A 56 -15.24 8.93 9.48
CA GLY A 56 -15.10 9.33 10.87
C GLY A 56 -13.65 9.46 11.35
N ILE A 57 -12.67 9.38 10.45
CA ILE A 57 -11.25 9.60 10.72
C ILE A 57 -10.87 10.99 10.24
N ARG A 58 -10.25 11.79 11.12
CA ARG A 58 -9.76 13.13 10.78
C ARG A 58 -8.31 13.07 10.33
N PHE A 59 -8.08 13.36 9.06
CA PHE A 59 -6.75 13.44 8.43
C PHE A 59 -6.25 14.88 8.44
N ALA A 60 -5.03 15.11 8.93
CA ALA A 60 -4.42 16.44 8.97
C ALA A 60 -4.14 17.01 7.57
N ASN A 61 -3.93 16.12 6.59
CA ASN A 61 -3.84 16.47 5.17
C ASN A 61 -4.18 15.23 4.31
N PRO A 62 -4.52 15.42 3.01
CA PRO A 62 -4.95 14.33 2.15
C PRO A 62 -3.80 13.49 1.55
N ILE A 63 -2.54 13.82 1.88
CA ILE A 63 -1.38 13.13 1.32
C ILE A 63 -0.90 12.06 2.28
N GLY A 64 -1.04 10.79 1.89
CA GLY A 64 -0.58 9.66 2.67
C GLY A 64 0.57 8.90 2.01
N LEU A 65 1.28 8.11 2.81
CA LEU A 65 2.27 7.17 2.31
C LEU A 65 1.60 5.81 2.08
N ALA A 66 1.59 5.38 0.81
CA ALA A 66 1.00 4.10 0.43
C ALA A 66 1.82 2.90 0.93
N ALA A 67 1.17 1.75 1.08
CA ALA A 67 1.83 0.47 1.33
C ALA A 67 2.92 0.15 0.30
N GLY A 68 3.97 -0.54 0.76
CA GLY A 68 5.13 -0.91 -0.05
C GLY A 68 6.40 -0.12 0.29
N PHE A 69 6.31 0.91 1.14
CA PHE A 69 7.48 1.61 1.66
C PHE A 69 7.87 1.08 3.05
N ASP A 70 6.95 1.05 4.00
CA ASP A 70 7.16 0.43 5.31
C ASP A 70 6.41 -0.90 5.42
N HIS A 71 7.03 -1.97 4.95
CA HIS A 71 6.41 -3.30 4.87
C HIS A 71 6.02 -3.88 6.22
N ASN A 72 6.68 -3.44 7.30
CA ASN A 72 6.57 -4.06 8.61
C ASN A 72 6.15 -3.10 9.73
N GLY A 73 5.88 -1.82 9.42
CA GLY A 73 5.60 -0.80 10.43
C GLY A 73 6.82 -0.40 11.26
N GLU A 74 8.01 -0.48 10.68
CA GLU A 74 9.26 -0.22 11.42
C GLU A 74 9.50 1.27 11.72
N ALA A 75 9.04 2.15 10.82
CA ALA A 75 9.31 3.58 10.82
C ALA A 75 8.07 4.45 10.60
N PHE A 76 6.84 3.93 10.82
CA PHE A 76 5.60 4.65 10.52
C PHE A 76 5.50 6.02 11.22
N ARG A 77 6.03 6.14 12.45
CA ARG A 77 6.04 7.39 13.22
C ARG A 77 6.97 8.43 12.62
N GLU A 78 8.14 8.00 12.20
CA GLU A 78 9.17 8.83 11.56
C GLU A 78 8.74 9.25 10.17
N LEU A 79 8.07 8.35 9.43
CA LEU A 79 7.48 8.64 8.13
C LEU A 79 6.35 9.68 8.24
N ALA A 80 5.45 9.53 9.22
CA ALA A 80 4.43 10.54 9.49
C ALA A 80 5.04 11.90 9.86
N ALA A 81 6.16 11.91 10.59
CA ALA A 81 6.88 13.14 10.91
C ALA A 81 7.44 13.87 9.69
N LEU A 82 7.55 13.21 8.53
CA LEU A 82 7.87 13.85 7.25
C LEU A 82 6.68 14.62 6.63
N GLY A 83 5.53 14.66 7.32
CA GLY A 83 4.37 15.46 6.92
C GLY A 83 3.27 14.67 6.22
N PHE A 84 3.34 13.33 6.16
CA PHE A 84 2.23 12.53 5.67
C PHE A 84 1.05 12.58 6.66
N GLY A 85 -0.17 12.78 6.15
CA GLY A 85 -1.40 12.77 6.93
C GLY A 85 -1.78 11.39 7.46
N PHE A 86 -1.28 10.32 6.80
CA PHE A 86 -1.42 8.93 7.21
C PHE A 86 -0.32 8.07 6.61
N VAL A 87 -0.08 6.89 7.20
CA VAL A 87 0.91 5.92 6.72
C VAL A 87 0.25 4.56 6.59
N GLU A 88 0.27 3.97 5.40
CA GLU A 88 -0.20 2.61 5.17
C GLU A 88 0.98 1.63 5.25
N VAL A 89 0.92 0.74 6.24
CA VAL A 89 1.92 -0.28 6.51
C VAL A 89 1.61 -1.56 5.73
N GLY A 90 2.61 -2.23 5.22
CA GLY A 90 2.42 -3.52 4.53
C GLY A 90 2.89 -3.51 3.08
N THR A 91 2.49 -4.50 2.27
CA THR A 91 1.47 -5.53 2.56
C THR A 91 2.00 -6.55 3.57
N VAL A 92 1.24 -6.77 4.61
CA VAL A 92 1.52 -7.77 5.65
C VAL A 92 0.90 -9.10 5.24
N THR A 93 1.63 -10.21 5.48
CA THR A 93 1.11 -11.57 5.31
C THR A 93 1.14 -12.32 6.65
N PRO A 94 0.31 -13.37 6.85
CA PRO A 94 0.29 -14.11 8.12
C PRO A 94 1.66 -14.65 8.55
N ARG A 95 2.40 -15.22 7.60
CA ARG A 95 3.77 -15.74 7.80
C ARG A 95 4.79 -14.83 7.13
N PRO A 96 6.02 -14.75 7.64
CA PRO A 96 7.11 -14.07 6.94
C PRO A 96 7.33 -14.67 5.56
N GLN A 97 7.67 -13.82 4.58
CA GLN A 97 8.11 -14.28 3.27
C GLN A 97 9.18 -13.37 2.68
N ALA A 98 10.18 -13.99 2.02
CA ALA A 98 11.32 -13.27 1.46
C ALA A 98 10.96 -12.44 0.22
N GLY A 99 9.85 -12.79 -0.45
CA GLY A 99 9.51 -12.27 -1.76
C GLY A 99 10.33 -12.90 -2.87
N ASN A 100 10.31 -12.27 -4.04
CA ASN A 100 10.99 -12.77 -5.24
C ASN A 100 12.52 -12.56 -5.17
N PRO A 101 13.31 -13.32 -5.96
CA PRO A 101 14.76 -13.14 -6.06
C PRO A 101 15.15 -11.71 -6.51
N ARG A 102 16.31 -11.25 -6.05
CA ARG A 102 16.91 -9.98 -6.46
C ARG A 102 17.73 -10.14 -7.75
N PRO A 103 17.84 -9.07 -8.57
CA PRO A 103 17.24 -7.73 -8.45
C PRO A 103 15.75 -7.75 -8.80
N ARG A 104 14.97 -6.98 -8.05
CA ARG A 104 13.50 -6.99 -8.16
C ARG A 104 12.85 -5.61 -8.17
N VAL A 105 13.66 -4.55 -8.12
CA VAL A 105 13.19 -3.16 -8.23
C VAL A 105 14.13 -2.40 -9.16
N PHE A 106 13.57 -1.73 -10.16
CA PHE A 106 14.30 -1.07 -11.25
C PHE A 106 13.80 0.35 -11.44
N ARG A 107 14.72 1.32 -11.53
CA ARG A 107 14.41 2.71 -11.85
C ARG A 107 14.29 2.91 -13.36
N LEU A 108 13.30 3.67 -13.78
CA LEU A 108 13.14 4.19 -15.13
C LEU A 108 13.20 5.73 -15.08
N PRO A 109 14.40 6.32 -14.98
CA PRO A 109 14.53 7.76 -14.76
C PRO A 109 13.94 8.61 -15.87
N LYS A 110 13.99 8.15 -17.13
CA LYS A 110 13.42 8.83 -18.29
C LYS A 110 11.90 8.95 -18.25
N ASP A 111 11.26 7.99 -17.55
CA ASP A 111 9.81 7.88 -17.44
C ASP A 111 9.30 8.34 -16.07
N ASN A 112 10.17 8.80 -15.17
CA ASN A 112 9.82 9.06 -13.77
C ASN A 112 9.04 7.89 -13.15
N ALA A 113 9.54 6.66 -13.35
CA ALA A 113 8.85 5.44 -13.03
C ALA A 113 9.76 4.40 -12.36
N ILE A 114 9.13 3.38 -11.81
CA ILE A 114 9.78 2.21 -11.20
C ILE A 114 9.06 0.95 -11.69
N ILE A 115 9.83 -0.09 -12.05
CA ILE A 115 9.29 -1.45 -12.18
C ILE A 115 9.68 -2.22 -10.94
N ASN A 116 8.73 -2.89 -10.30
CA ASN A 116 8.98 -3.75 -9.15
C ASN A 116 8.28 -5.11 -9.28
N ARG A 117 8.92 -6.13 -8.70
CA ARG A 117 8.39 -7.49 -8.53
C ARG A 117 8.78 -8.03 -7.16
N ILE A 118 8.58 -7.24 -6.12
CA ILE A 118 9.03 -7.55 -4.76
C ILE A 118 8.41 -8.83 -4.22
N GLY A 119 7.14 -9.12 -4.55
CA GLY A 119 6.48 -10.36 -4.14
C GLY A 119 6.08 -10.37 -2.68
N LEU A 120 5.55 -9.24 -2.17
CA LEU A 120 5.09 -9.09 -0.79
C LEU A 120 6.12 -9.50 0.27
N ALA A 121 7.40 -9.14 0.06
CA ALA A 121 8.44 -9.39 1.05
C ALA A 121 8.13 -8.66 2.36
N ASN A 122 7.95 -9.41 3.45
CA ASN A 122 7.68 -8.87 4.78
C ASN A 122 8.07 -9.86 5.87
N ARG A 123 8.13 -9.40 7.13
CA ARG A 123 8.49 -10.21 8.29
C ARG A 123 7.30 -10.86 8.98
N GLY A 124 6.13 -10.82 8.36
CA GLY A 124 4.90 -11.43 8.84
C GLY A 124 4.18 -10.65 9.95
N LEU A 125 3.03 -11.19 10.32
CA LEU A 125 2.10 -10.61 11.27
C LEU A 125 2.75 -10.26 12.62
N GLU A 126 3.46 -11.20 13.22
CA GLU A 126 4.04 -11.04 14.56
C GLU A 126 5.08 -9.89 14.62
N ALA A 127 5.87 -9.74 13.58
CA ALA A 127 6.82 -8.63 13.50
C ALA A 127 6.10 -7.28 13.37
N THR A 128 5.06 -7.22 12.56
CA THR A 128 4.24 -6.02 12.39
C THR A 128 3.54 -5.64 13.69
N ILE A 129 2.94 -6.57 14.40
CA ILE A 129 2.32 -6.32 15.72
C ILE A 129 3.35 -5.72 16.70
N ARG A 130 4.56 -6.29 16.78
CA ARG A 130 5.60 -5.75 17.69
C ARG A 130 5.93 -4.28 17.39
N HIS A 131 5.90 -3.89 16.13
CA HIS A 131 6.16 -2.50 15.75
C HIS A 131 4.96 -1.59 16.03
N LEU A 132 3.75 -2.04 15.71
CA LEU A 132 2.53 -1.25 15.88
C LEU A 132 2.04 -1.16 17.33
N ARG A 133 2.57 -1.98 18.26
CA ARG A 133 2.33 -1.80 19.71
C ARG A 133 2.92 -0.51 20.28
N ARG A 134 3.86 0.12 19.58
CA ARG A 134 4.41 1.43 19.99
C ARG A 134 3.33 2.50 19.94
N PRO A 135 3.37 3.50 20.82
CA PRO A 135 2.43 4.62 20.76
C PRO A 135 2.36 5.24 19.36
N HIS A 136 1.17 5.50 18.88
CA HIS A 136 0.99 6.07 17.53
C HIS A 136 1.24 7.58 17.47
N ASP A 137 1.21 8.27 18.62
CA ASP A 137 1.45 9.73 18.74
C ASP A 137 0.55 10.56 17.79
N GLY A 138 -0.70 10.12 17.59
CA GLY A 138 -1.67 10.76 16.69
C GLY A 138 -1.46 10.43 15.19
N VAL A 139 -0.57 9.51 14.85
CA VAL A 139 -0.40 9.03 13.48
C VAL A 139 -1.54 8.12 13.09
N ILE A 140 -2.21 8.40 11.98
CA ILE A 140 -3.20 7.51 11.38
C ILE A 140 -2.47 6.41 10.63
N VAL A 141 -2.73 5.16 11.03
CA VAL A 141 -2.08 3.97 10.49
C VAL A 141 -3.08 3.09 9.75
N GLY A 142 -2.89 2.95 8.44
CA GLY A 142 -3.54 1.92 7.64
C GLY A 142 -2.75 0.62 7.65
N CYS A 143 -3.42 -0.52 7.68
CA CYS A 143 -2.82 -1.82 7.47
C CYS A 143 -3.24 -2.42 6.13
N ASN A 144 -2.27 -2.55 5.22
CA ASN A 144 -2.45 -3.27 3.97
C ASN A 144 -2.21 -4.76 4.21
N ILE A 145 -3.21 -5.59 3.95
CA ILE A 145 -3.19 -7.03 4.24
C ILE A 145 -3.30 -7.86 2.96
N GLY A 146 -2.60 -8.98 2.95
CA GLY A 146 -2.60 -9.91 1.81
C GLY A 146 -2.32 -11.35 2.22
N LYS A 147 -2.74 -12.32 1.40
CA LYS A 147 -2.42 -13.72 1.66
C LYS A 147 -0.93 -14.03 1.43
N ASN A 148 -0.41 -15.06 2.06
CA ASN A 148 0.91 -15.60 1.70
C ASN A 148 0.90 -16.16 0.27
N THR A 149 2.03 -16.04 -0.42
CA THR A 149 2.21 -16.62 -1.77
C THR A 149 1.96 -18.13 -1.79
N SER A 150 2.36 -18.82 -0.72
CA SER A 150 2.18 -20.26 -0.55
C SER A 150 0.78 -20.69 -0.13
N THR A 151 -0.11 -19.75 0.21
CA THR A 151 -1.51 -20.06 0.56
C THR A 151 -2.32 -20.24 -0.73
N PRO A 152 -2.99 -21.39 -0.95
CA PRO A 152 -3.90 -21.59 -2.07
C PRO A 152 -5.02 -20.55 -2.12
N ALA A 153 -5.61 -20.33 -3.30
CA ALA A 153 -6.64 -19.29 -3.47
C ALA A 153 -7.87 -19.55 -2.60
N GLU A 154 -8.30 -20.80 -2.50
CA GLU A 154 -9.44 -21.23 -1.68
C GLU A 154 -9.25 -20.97 -0.18
N ASN A 155 -8.01 -20.89 0.29
CA ASN A 155 -7.68 -20.61 1.67
C ASN A 155 -7.36 -19.14 1.94
N ALA A 156 -7.41 -18.28 0.90
CA ALA A 156 -7.13 -16.86 1.02
C ALA A 156 -8.00 -16.17 2.10
N PRO A 157 -9.32 -16.42 2.20
CA PRO A 157 -10.17 -15.78 3.22
C PRO A 157 -9.65 -15.96 4.64
N ALA A 158 -9.08 -17.11 4.97
CA ALA A 158 -8.53 -17.38 6.29
C ALA A 158 -7.29 -16.52 6.59
N ASP A 159 -6.41 -16.30 5.62
CA ASP A 159 -5.24 -15.44 5.76
C ASP A 159 -5.65 -13.98 6.02
N TYR A 160 -6.61 -13.45 5.23
CA TYR A 160 -7.12 -12.08 5.41
C TYR A 160 -7.81 -11.91 6.76
N LEU A 161 -8.69 -12.84 7.15
CA LEU A 161 -9.38 -12.77 8.43
C LEU A 161 -8.41 -12.85 9.62
N LYS A 162 -7.40 -13.71 9.55
CA LYS A 162 -6.36 -13.81 10.59
C LYS A 162 -5.63 -12.48 10.76
N LEU A 163 -5.20 -11.85 9.66
CA LEU A 163 -4.54 -10.55 9.68
C LEU A 163 -5.45 -9.46 10.24
N PHE A 164 -6.68 -9.39 9.75
CA PHE A 164 -7.66 -8.39 10.15
C PHE A 164 -7.93 -8.43 11.65
N ARG A 165 -8.23 -9.63 12.20
CA ARG A 165 -8.47 -9.85 13.63
C ARG A 165 -7.27 -9.43 14.47
N SER A 166 -6.08 -9.88 14.10
CA SER A 166 -4.87 -9.68 14.90
C SER A 166 -4.36 -8.24 14.88
N LEU A 167 -4.60 -7.50 13.79
CA LEU A 167 -4.17 -6.11 13.61
C LEU A 167 -5.26 -5.09 13.99
N TYR A 168 -6.49 -5.52 14.28
CA TYR A 168 -7.65 -4.66 14.44
C TYR A 168 -7.45 -3.53 15.45
N GLN A 169 -6.84 -3.82 16.58
CA GLN A 169 -6.57 -2.84 17.63
C GLN A 169 -5.40 -1.90 17.34
N TYR A 170 -4.60 -2.19 16.29
CA TYR A 170 -3.38 -1.44 15.94
C TYR A 170 -3.51 -0.60 14.68
N ALA A 171 -4.62 -0.70 13.96
CA ALA A 171 -4.85 0.02 12.73
C ALA A 171 -6.07 0.94 12.84
N ASP A 172 -6.05 2.05 12.13
CA ASP A 172 -7.19 2.95 12.01
C ASP A 172 -8.10 2.57 10.85
N TYR A 173 -7.54 1.96 9.80
CA TYR A 173 -8.26 1.38 8.67
C TYR A 173 -7.47 0.21 8.05
N PHE A 174 -8.13 -0.55 7.19
CA PHE A 174 -7.54 -1.68 6.49
C PHE A 174 -7.68 -1.56 4.99
N THR A 175 -6.63 -2.00 4.27
CA THR A 175 -6.66 -2.17 2.83
C THR A 175 -6.47 -3.64 2.48
N VAL A 176 -7.50 -4.25 1.92
CA VAL A 176 -7.47 -5.63 1.41
C VAL A 176 -6.83 -5.61 0.03
N ASN A 177 -5.63 -6.17 -0.09
CA ASN A 177 -4.87 -6.16 -1.33
C ASN A 177 -5.08 -7.46 -2.11
N ILE A 178 -6.01 -7.42 -3.07
CA ILE A 178 -6.28 -8.55 -3.98
C ILE A 178 -5.49 -8.44 -5.29
N SER A 179 -4.77 -7.36 -5.52
CA SER A 179 -4.17 -7.01 -6.80
C SER A 179 -2.72 -7.46 -6.98
N CYS A 180 -2.20 -8.33 -6.12
CA CYS A 180 -0.82 -8.80 -6.22
C CYS A 180 -0.71 -10.07 -7.06
N ASP A 181 0.30 -10.15 -7.93
CA ASP A 181 0.56 -11.32 -8.81
C ASP A 181 0.68 -12.65 -8.03
N ASN A 182 1.17 -12.57 -6.79
CA ASN A 182 1.25 -13.72 -5.90
C ASN A 182 -0.12 -14.10 -5.30
N ALA A 183 -1.12 -13.22 -5.39
CA ALA A 183 -2.49 -13.49 -4.98
C ALA A 183 -3.34 -14.04 -6.13
N CYS A 184 -2.90 -13.79 -7.37
CA CYS A 184 -3.66 -14.03 -8.58
C CYS A 184 -2.87 -14.93 -9.52
N ARG A 185 -3.25 -16.19 -9.68
CA ARG A 185 -3.04 -16.88 -10.95
C ARG A 185 -4.03 -16.26 -11.94
N GLU A 186 -3.57 -16.01 -13.16
CA GLU A 186 -4.39 -15.44 -14.22
C GLU A 186 -5.80 -16.09 -14.25
N GLY A 187 -6.83 -15.27 -14.19
CA GLY A 187 -8.21 -15.62 -14.50
C GLY A 187 -9.18 -15.97 -13.36
N THR A 188 -8.74 -16.15 -12.09
CA THR A 188 -9.67 -16.66 -11.07
C THR A 188 -9.92 -15.75 -9.85
N THR A 189 -9.21 -14.66 -9.68
CA THR A 189 -9.15 -13.94 -8.39
C THR A 189 -9.91 -12.62 -8.33
N HIS A 190 -10.53 -12.21 -9.43
CA HIS A 190 -11.25 -10.94 -9.49
C HIS A 190 -12.76 -11.12 -9.72
N THR A 191 -13.30 -12.33 -9.57
CA THR A 191 -14.74 -12.50 -9.64
C THR A 191 -15.40 -11.94 -8.37
N ARG A 192 -16.62 -11.44 -8.53
CA ARG A 192 -17.45 -10.95 -7.43
C ARG A 192 -17.51 -11.96 -6.27
N GLU A 193 -17.74 -13.24 -6.58
CA GLU A 193 -17.87 -14.32 -5.60
C GLU A 193 -16.60 -14.48 -4.78
N HIS A 194 -15.43 -14.46 -5.44
CA HIS A 194 -14.15 -14.59 -4.73
C HIS A 194 -13.87 -13.37 -3.84
N ILE A 195 -14.17 -12.16 -4.31
CA ILE A 195 -14.05 -10.93 -3.52
C ILE A 195 -14.94 -11.02 -2.28
N LEU A 196 -16.19 -11.43 -2.42
CA LEU A 196 -17.13 -11.59 -1.32
C LEU A 196 -16.71 -12.68 -0.32
N GLN A 197 -16.13 -13.78 -0.79
CA GLN A 197 -15.57 -14.82 0.09
C GLN A 197 -14.45 -14.26 1.00
N ILE A 198 -13.68 -13.31 0.53
CA ILE A 198 -12.65 -12.63 1.33
C ILE A 198 -13.28 -11.59 2.27
N LEU A 199 -14.20 -10.77 1.76
CA LEU A 199 -14.72 -9.62 2.49
C LEU A 199 -15.75 -9.97 3.56
N ASN A 200 -16.67 -10.91 3.29
CA ASN A 200 -17.77 -11.25 4.21
C ASN A 200 -17.28 -11.64 5.62
N PRO A 201 -16.25 -12.51 5.77
CA PRO A 201 -15.71 -12.81 7.10
C PRO A 201 -15.13 -11.59 7.84
N LEU A 202 -14.62 -10.59 7.10
CA LEU A 202 -14.12 -9.35 7.69
C LEU A 202 -15.26 -8.46 8.17
N PHE A 203 -16.34 -8.35 7.38
CA PHE A 203 -17.54 -7.61 7.76
C PHE A 203 -18.20 -8.23 8.98
N ASP A 204 -18.31 -9.58 9.02
CA ASP A 204 -18.88 -10.29 10.16
C ASP A 204 -18.09 -10.04 11.44
N PHE A 205 -16.77 -10.12 11.36
CA PHE A 205 -15.92 -9.80 12.50
C PHE A 205 -16.07 -8.34 12.92
N ARG A 206 -16.06 -7.38 11.98
CA ARG A 206 -16.19 -5.94 12.27
C ARG A 206 -17.49 -5.60 12.99
N ARG A 207 -18.62 -6.25 12.63
CA ARG A 207 -19.93 -6.02 13.28
C ARG A 207 -19.91 -6.30 14.78
N GLY A 208 -19.06 -7.21 15.24
CA GLY A 208 -18.91 -7.54 16.65
C GLY A 208 -17.91 -6.66 17.42
N GLN A 209 -17.35 -5.62 16.80
CA GLN A 209 -16.33 -4.77 17.44
C GLN A 209 -16.90 -3.43 17.92
N ASN A 210 -16.40 -2.95 19.05
CA ASN A 210 -16.79 -1.63 19.60
C ASN A 210 -16.22 -0.43 18.81
N GLN A 211 -15.13 -0.63 18.09
CA GLN A 211 -14.49 0.41 17.28
C GLN A 211 -14.68 0.11 15.81
N PHE A 212 -15.22 1.06 15.08
CA PHE A 212 -15.32 0.95 13.63
C PHE A 212 -13.95 1.12 12.97
N ARG A 213 -13.60 0.22 12.06
CA ARG A 213 -12.40 0.30 11.24
C ARG A 213 -12.78 0.17 9.77
N PRO A 214 -12.58 1.20 8.95
CA PRO A 214 -12.88 1.13 7.52
C PRO A 214 -12.10 0.01 6.82
N ILE A 215 -12.76 -0.63 5.84
CA ILE A 215 -12.20 -1.67 4.99
C ILE A 215 -12.20 -1.14 3.56
N MET A 216 -11.01 -1.01 2.97
CA MET A 216 -10.80 -0.61 1.58
C MET A 216 -10.38 -1.82 0.75
N LEU A 217 -10.76 -1.84 -0.52
CA LEU A 217 -10.30 -2.83 -1.49
C LEU A 217 -9.29 -2.20 -2.45
N LYS A 218 -8.06 -2.74 -2.51
CA LYS A 218 -7.04 -2.25 -3.45
C LYS A 218 -7.04 -3.05 -4.72
N ILE A 219 -7.29 -2.35 -5.84
CA ILE A 219 -7.50 -2.94 -7.16
C ILE A 219 -6.32 -2.72 -8.11
N SER A 220 -6.27 -3.54 -9.19
CA SER A 220 -5.28 -3.42 -10.26
C SER A 220 -5.75 -2.45 -11.35
N PRO A 221 -4.88 -1.63 -11.94
CA PRO A 221 -5.22 -0.82 -13.09
C PRO A 221 -5.41 -1.63 -14.38
N ASP A 222 -4.98 -2.90 -14.37
CA ASP A 222 -5.03 -3.81 -15.51
C ASP A 222 -6.34 -4.61 -15.59
N MET A 223 -7.25 -4.39 -14.64
CA MET A 223 -8.61 -4.94 -14.69
C MET A 223 -9.38 -4.36 -15.87
N SER A 224 -10.21 -5.17 -16.53
CA SER A 224 -11.15 -4.68 -17.54
C SER A 224 -12.21 -3.80 -16.89
N ASP A 225 -12.86 -2.96 -17.69
CA ASP A 225 -13.88 -2.05 -17.19
C ASP A 225 -15.08 -2.84 -16.62
N GLU A 226 -15.42 -4.00 -17.20
CA GLU A 226 -16.47 -4.89 -16.70
C GLU A 226 -16.16 -5.44 -15.29
N VAL A 227 -14.89 -5.76 -15.01
CA VAL A 227 -14.47 -6.19 -13.66
C VAL A 227 -14.49 -5.03 -12.68
N ILE A 228 -14.15 -3.82 -13.12
CA ILE A 228 -14.24 -2.61 -12.30
C ILE A 228 -15.69 -2.30 -11.95
N ASP A 229 -16.62 -2.45 -12.90
CA ASP A 229 -18.06 -2.28 -12.66
C ASP A 229 -18.57 -3.29 -11.63
N GLN A 230 -18.21 -4.58 -11.76
CA GLN A 230 -18.57 -5.59 -10.76
C GLN A 230 -18.01 -5.28 -9.35
N ILE A 231 -16.80 -4.71 -9.26
CA ILE A 231 -16.22 -4.27 -7.97
C ILE A 231 -17.01 -3.07 -7.43
N THR A 232 -17.45 -2.19 -8.29
CA THR A 232 -18.29 -1.05 -7.91
C THR A 232 -19.65 -1.53 -7.37
N ASP A 233 -20.28 -2.54 -7.99
CA ASP A 233 -21.49 -3.16 -7.46
C ASP A 233 -21.25 -3.77 -6.06
N VAL A 234 -20.11 -4.46 -5.87
CA VAL A 234 -19.73 -4.97 -4.53
C VAL A 234 -19.63 -3.84 -3.51
N LEU A 235 -19.05 -2.69 -3.87
CA LEU A 235 -18.98 -1.55 -2.98
C LEU A 235 -20.36 -1.00 -2.62
N LEU A 236 -21.27 -0.89 -3.58
CA LEU A 236 -22.61 -0.36 -3.38
C LEU A 236 -23.53 -1.30 -2.56
N GLU A 237 -23.34 -2.59 -2.70
CA GLU A 237 -24.21 -3.62 -2.10
C GLU A 237 -23.69 -4.18 -0.76
N THR A 238 -22.47 -3.83 -0.36
CA THR A 238 -21.84 -4.39 0.84
C THR A 238 -21.34 -3.28 1.78
N PRO A 239 -20.99 -3.61 3.04
CA PRO A 239 -20.38 -2.65 3.95
C PRO A 239 -18.89 -2.41 3.65
N LEU A 240 -18.46 -2.48 2.40
CA LEU A 240 -17.13 -2.04 1.97
C LEU A 240 -17.10 -0.50 1.97
N ASP A 241 -16.07 0.09 2.52
CA ASP A 241 -16.06 1.54 2.76
C ASP A 241 -15.39 2.32 1.61
N GLY A 242 -14.60 1.66 0.76
CA GLY A 242 -13.97 2.34 -0.35
C GLY A 242 -13.00 1.49 -1.17
N ILE A 243 -12.44 2.11 -2.20
CA ILE A 243 -11.50 1.49 -3.14
C ILE A 243 -10.19 2.26 -3.13
N VAL A 244 -9.06 1.54 -3.19
CA VAL A 244 -7.74 2.12 -3.44
C VAL A 244 -7.37 1.92 -4.91
N ALA A 245 -7.49 2.97 -5.69
CA ALA A 245 -7.16 2.98 -7.12
C ALA A 245 -5.81 3.71 -7.32
N THR A 246 -4.73 3.01 -7.67
CA THR A 246 -4.62 1.58 -8.02
C THR A 246 -3.28 1.01 -7.51
N ASN A 247 -3.05 -0.29 -7.77
CA ASN A 247 -1.71 -0.88 -7.71
C ASN A 247 -0.91 -0.50 -8.98
N GLY A 248 0.32 -1.05 -9.18
CA GLY A 248 1.08 -0.88 -10.41
C GLY A 248 0.51 -1.70 -11.58
N THR A 249 0.86 -1.32 -12.82
CA THR A 249 0.43 -1.95 -14.09
C THR A 249 1.50 -2.88 -14.68
N HIS A 250 1.08 -3.88 -15.43
CA HIS A 250 1.93 -4.68 -16.31
C HIS A 250 2.17 -4.00 -17.66
N SER A 251 1.37 -3.01 -18.03
CA SER A 251 1.53 -2.28 -19.27
C SER A 251 2.90 -1.58 -19.37
N ARG A 252 3.47 -1.58 -20.54
CA ARG A 252 4.74 -0.91 -20.89
C ARG A 252 4.55 0.13 -21.99
N GLY A 253 3.30 0.41 -22.37
CA GLY A 253 3.00 1.39 -23.42
C GLY A 253 3.43 2.80 -23.04
N GLY A 254 3.89 3.57 -24.04
CA GLY A 254 4.22 4.99 -23.87
C GLY A 254 5.52 5.29 -23.10
N LEU A 255 6.37 4.31 -22.85
CA LEU A 255 7.63 4.52 -22.15
C LEU A 255 8.74 5.02 -23.08
N HIS A 256 9.56 5.94 -22.57
CA HIS A 256 10.78 6.44 -23.24
C HIS A 256 11.99 5.54 -23.02
N THR A 257 11.94 4.64 -22.04
CA THR A 257 12.97 3.62 -21.80
C THR A 257 13.00 2.64 -22.96
N SER A 258 14.19 2.34 -23.47
CA SER A 258 14.36 1.47 -24.65
C SER A 258 13.78 0.07 -24.42
N ARG A 259 13.22 -0.51 -25.50
CA ARG A 259 12.66 -1.87 -25.49
C ARG A 259 13.67 -2.90 -24.99
N THR A 260 14.94 -2.82 -25.45
CA THR A 260 16.01 -3.70 -24.98
C THR A 260 16.24 -3.62 -23.46
N THR A 261 16.12 -2.43 -22.86
CA THR A 261 16.23 -2.28 -21.41
C THR A 261 15.02 -2.90 -20.70
N LEU A 262 13.82 -2.69 -21.22
CA LEU A 262 12.59 -3.27 -20.66
C LEU A 262 12.59 -4.80 -20.74
N GLU A 263 13.06 -5.38 -21.84
CA GLU A 263 13.22 -6.83 -22.02
C GLU A 263 14.24 -7.42 -21.02
N LYS A 264 15.36 -6.74 -20.76
CA LYS A 264 16.33 -7.14 -19.72
C LYS A 264 15.75 -7.08 -18.31
N ILE A 265 14.90 -6.10 -18.02
CA ILE A 265 14.20 -5.99 -16.74
C ILE A 265 13.18 -7.13 -16.60
N GLY A 266 12.44 -7.43 -17.66
CA GLY A 266 11.43 -8.48 -17.70
C GLY A 266 10.15 -8.13 -16.95
N SER A 267 9.53 -9.13 -16.33
CA SER A 267 8.25 -9.00 -15.60
C SER A 267 8.33 -8.08 -14.40
N GLY A 268 7.19 -7.61 -13.95
CA GLY A 268 7.00 -6.75 -12.77
C GLY A 268 5.93 -5.69 -13.02
N ARG A 269 5.59 -4.94 -11.99
CA ARG A 269 4.58 -3.88 -12.04
C ARG A 269 5.24 -2.51 -12.16
N LEU A 270 4.78 -1.73 -13.12
CA LEU A 270 5.18 -0.35 -13.36
C LEU A 270 4.35 0.59 -12.49
N SER A 271 5.00 1.53 -11.84
CA SER A 271 4.37 2.63 -11.11
C SER A 271 5.09 3.94 -11.40
N GLY A 272 4.46 5.06 -11.09
CA GLY A 272 4.96 6.41 -11.35
C GLY A 272 4.19 7.13 -12.44
N ALA A 273 4.80 8.15 -13.06
CA ALA A 273 4.12 9.04 -13.99
C ALA A 273 3.31 8.34 -15.12
N PRO A 274 3.78 7.25 -15.74
CA PRO A 274 3.01 6.58 -16.80
C PRO A 274 1.68 5.99 -16.35
N LEU A 275 1.52 5.73 -15.04
CA LEU A 275 0.29 5.15 -14.49
C LEU A 275 -0.81 6.20 -14.25
N THR A 276 -0.48 7.50 -14.22
CA THR A 276 -1.38 8.56 -13.76
C THR A 276 -2.72 8.56 -14.50
N HIS A 277 -2.71 8.52 -15.82
CA HIS A 277 -3.95 8.56 -16.61
C HIS A 277 -4.87 7.38 -16.32
N ARG A 278 -4.33 6.16 -16.26
CA ARG A 278 -5.14 4.96 -15.99
C ARG A 278 -5.67 4.96 -14.54
N ALA A 279 -4.84 5.33 -13.57
CA ALA A 279 -5.27 5.41 -12.17
C ALA A 279 -6.41 6.43 -11.98
N VAL A 280 -6.31 7.57 -12.63
CA VAL A 280 -7.38 8.59 -12.62
C VAL A 280 -8.63 8.05 -13.32
N ALA A 281 -8.51 7.45 -14.51
CA ALA A 281 -9.66 6.88 -15.23
C ALA A 281 -10.40 5.85 -14.37
N VAL A 282 -9.67 4.92 -13.74
CA VAL A 282 -10.26 3.91 -12.83
C VAL A 282 -10.99 4.55 -11.66
N SER A 283 -10.42 5.61 -11.06
CA SER A 283 -11.08 6.30 -9.94
C SER A 283 -12.35 7.04 -10.37
N TYR A 284 -12.40 7.59 -11.59
CA TYR A 284 -13.58 8.26 -12.12
C TYR A 284 -14.72 7.28 -12.49
N THR A 285 -14.42 6.10 -12.98
CA THR A 285 -15.45 5.06 -13.23
C THR A 285 -16.22 4.75 -11.96
N HIS A 286 -15.52 4.64 -10.83
CA HIS A 286 -16.13 4.45 -9.53
C HIS A 286 -16.98 5.65 -9.07
N LEU A 287 -16.54 6.89 -9.29
CA LEU A 287 -17.29 8.09 -8.89
C LEU A 287 -18.62 8.24 -9.64
N ARG A 288 -18.67 7.91 -10.95
CA ARG A 288 -19.90 7.94 -11.75
C ARG A 288 -20.98 6.97 -11.28
N ALA A 289 -20.64 5.91 -10.60
CA ALA A 289 -21.60 4.97 -10.04
C ALA A 289 -22.32 5.51 -8.79
N HIS A 290 -21.84 6.63 -8.23
CA HIS A 290 -22.47 7.31 -7.08
C HIS A 290 -23.33 8.53 -7.49
N GLU A 291 -23.35 8.92 -8.77
CA GLU A 291 -24.27 9.92 -9.35
C GLU A 291 -25.54 9.24 -9.91
#